data_27a24bb335eed4c73b2c6df06c24e414
#
_entry.id   27a24bb335eed4c73b2c6df06c24e414
#
_cell.length_a   1.000
_cell.length_b   1.000
_cell.length_c   1.000
_cell.angle_alpha   90.00
_cell.angle_beta   90.00
_cell.angle_gamma   90.00
#
_symmetry.space_group_name_H-M   'P 1'
#
loop_
_entity.id
_entity.type
_entity.pdbx_description
1 polymer ?
#
loop_
_entity_poly.entity_id
_entity_poly.type
_entity_poly.pdbx_seq_one_letter_code
_entity_poly.pdbx_strand_id
1 'polypeptide(L)' 'MANHLTPEELSKELGIDRQEVIRLCIEESIPIYQGKIDKTLFQAHLEAAATGRTAA' A
#
# COMPACT_ATOMS: atom_id res chain seq x y z
N MET A 1 -6.33 -9.28 14.53
CA MET A 1 -5.20 -9.51 13.92
C MET A 1 -4.62 -8.34 13.28
N ALA A 2 -3.46 -8.08 13.46
CA ALA A 2 -2.87 -6.86 12.93
C ALA A 2 -2.63 -7.04 11.46
N ASN A 3 -3.05 -6.09 10.69
CA ASN A 3 -2.80 -6.15 9.26
C ASN A 3 -1.68 -5.19 8.93
N HIS A 4 -0.81 -4.94 9.89
CA HIS A 4 0.27 -3.99 9.64
C HIS A 4 1.54 -4.74 9.25
N LEU A 5 2.05 -4.44 8.08
CA LEU A 5 3.23 -5.09 7.54
C LEU A 5 4.27 -4.07 7.16
N THR A 6 5.53 -4.47 7.16
CA THR A 6 6.58 -3.58 6.70
C THR A 6 6.49 -3.49 5.19
N PRO A 7 7.09 -2.47 4.58
CA PRO A 7 7.07 -2.37 3.11
C PRO A 7 7.63 -3.61 2.45
N GLU A 8 8.63 -4.22 3.05
CA GLU A 8 9.20 -5.42 2.47
C GLU A 8 8.22 -6.57 2.52
N GLU A 9 7.51 -6.71 3.62
CA GLU A 9 6.53 -7.77 3.74
C GLU A 9 5.38 -7.55 2.76
N LEU A 10 4.95 -6.29 2.61
CA LEU A 10 3.89 -5.98 1.68
C LEU A 10 4.32 -6.27 0.25
N SER A 11 5.56 -5.96 -0.08
CA SER A 11 6.04 -6.20 -1.44
C SER A 11 5.98 -7.69 -1.76
N LYS A 12 6.30 -8.53 -0.80
CA LYS A 12 6.26 -9.96 -1.03
C LYS A 12 4.82 -10.47 -1.10
N GLU A 13 3.97 -9.94 -0.25
CA GLU A 13 2.58 -10.38 -0.24
C GLU A 13 1.87 -10.01 -1.53
N LEU A 14 2.14 -8.82 -2.04
CA LEU A 14 1.43 -8.33 -3.20
C LEU A 14 2.19 -8.55 -4.51
N GLY A 15 3.42 -9.00 -4.43
CA GLY A 15 4.20 -9.24 -5.65
C GLY A 15 4.62 -7.98 -6.36
N ILE A 16 4.88 -6.92 -5.63
CA ILE A 16 5.35 -5.69 -6.24
C ILE A 16 6.64 -5.27 -5.57
N ASP A 17 7.32 -4.29 -6.17
CA ASP A 17 8.58 -3.83 -5.64
C ASP A 17 8.41 -3.11 -4.32
N ARG A 18 9.40 -3.24 -3.45
CA ARG A 18 9.36 -2.55 -2.19
C ARG A 18 9.33 -1.04 -2.40
N GLN A 19 10.07 -0.54 -3.39
CA GLN A 19 10.05 0.88 -3.66
C GLN A 19 8.70 1.32 -4.16
N GLU A 20 8.01 0.46 -4.88
CA GLU A 20 6.68 0.77 -5.36
C GLU A 20 5.73 0.92 -4.17
N VAL A 21 5.88 0.06 -3.16
CA VAL A 21 5.06 0.15 -1.97
C VAL A 21 5.28 1.50 -1.29
N ILE A 22 6.54 1.89 -1.13
CA ILE A 22 6.86 3.13 -0.46
C ILE A 22 6.33 4.32 -1.27
N ARG A 23 6.49 4.27 -2.58
CA ARG A 23 6.04 5.38 -3.41
C ARG A 23 4.52 5.53 -3.34
N LEU A 24 3.80 4.41 -3.36
CA LEU A 24 2.36 4.47 -3.28
C LEU A 24 1.91 5.04 -1.93
N CYS A 25 2.61 4.71 -0.87
CA CYS A 25 2.27 5.26 0.42
C CYS A 25 2.40 6.77 0.42
N ILE A 26 3.39 7.28 -0.28
CA ILE A 26 3.58 8.72 -0.36
C ILE A 26 2.53 9.35 -1.27
N GLU A 27 2.33 8.78 -2.44
CA GLU A 27 1.40 9.36 -3.39
C GLU A 27 -0.05 9.28 -2.93
N GLU A 28 -0.41 8.18 -2.28
CA GLU A 28 -1.79 8.02 -1.82
C GLU A 28 -1.97 8.48 -0.38
N SER A 29 -0.94 9.01 0.22
CA SER A 29 -1.01 9.48 1.61
C SER A 29 -1.43 8.36 2.55
N ILE A 30 -0.96 7.16 2.31
CA ILE A 30 -1.28 6.04 3.18
C ILE A 30 -0.40 6.16 4.42
N PRO A 31 -0.99 6.18 5.60
CA PRO A 31 -0.21 6.36 6.81
C PRO A 31 0.69 5.16 7.11
N ILE A 32 1.90 5.45 7.56
CA ILE A 32 2.83 4.43 7.96
C ILE A 32 3.01 4.59 9.46
N TYR A 33 2.69 3.57 10.22
CA TYR A 33 2.76 3.65 11.66
C TYR A 33 3.89 2.75 12.16
N GLN A 34 4.88 3.34 12.79
CA GLN A 34 6.01 2.60 13.32
C GLN A 34 6.66 1.73 12.25
N GLY A 35 6.80 2.26 11.06
CA GLY A 35 7.43 1.54 9.96
C GLY A 35 6.59 0.46 9.36
N LYS A 36 5.32 0.39 9.71
CA LYS A 36 4.43 -0.62 9.17
C LYS A 36 3.23 0.03 8.50
N ILE A 37 2.70 -0.65 7.51
CA ILE A 37 1.60 -0.13 6.71
C ILE A 37 0.39 -1.02 6.89
N ASP A 38 -0.78 -0.42 6.99
CA ASP A 38 -2.02 -1.18 7.10
C ASP A 38 -2.29 -1.85 5.76
N LYS A 39 -2.20 -3.15 5.71
CA LYS A 39 -2.37 -3.89 4.47
C LYS A 39 -3.75 -3.67 3.87
N THR A 40 -4.78 -3.67 4.69
CA THR A 40 -6.13 -3.50 4.20
C THR A 40 -6.29 -2.15 3.54
N LEU A 41 -5.79 -1.11 4.18
CA LEU A 41 -5.88 0.23 3.62
C LEU A 41 -5.05 0.33 2.35
N PHE A 42 -3.86 -0.24 2.35
CA PHE A 42 -3.00 -0.20 1.19
C PHE A 42 -3.67 -0.90 0.01
N GLN A 43 -4.28 -2.05 0.24
CA GLN A 43 -4.94 -2.77 -0.83
C GLN A 43 -6.14 -2.00 -1.35
N ALA A 44 -6.86 -1.32 -0.48
CA ALA A 44 -8.01 -0.54 -0.92
C ALA A 44 -7.56 0.58 -1.86
N HIS A 45 -6.45 1.24 -1.52
CA HIS A 45 -5.93 2.29 -2.38
C HIS A 45 -5.40 1.71 -3.69
N LEU A 46 -4.76 0.56 -3.61
CA LEU A 46 -4.22 -0.06 -4.80
C LEU A 46 -5.33 -0.45 -5.76
N GLU A 47 -6.41 -0.98 -5.24
CA GLU A 47 -7.53 -1.36 -6.09
C GLU A 47 -8.21 -0.15 -6.69
N ALA A 48 -8.33 0.91 -5.92
CA ALA A 48 -8.92 2.13 -6.45
C ALA A 48 -8.09 2.67 -7.60
N ALA A 49 -6.76 2.61 -7.47
CA ALA A 49 -5.89 3.08 -8.53
C ALA A 49 -5.98 2.16 -9.74
N ALA A 50 -6.12 0.87 -9.51
CA ALA A 50 -6.17 -0.07 -10.61
C ALA A 50 -7.48 0.01 -11.38
N THR A 51 -8.56 0.36 -10.70
CA THR A 51 -9.80 0.45 -11.41
C THR A 51 -9.95 1.82 -12.01
N GLY A 52 -8.96 2.54 -12.03
CA GLY A 52 -9.08 3.74 -12.72
C GLY A 52 -9.59 4.83 -12.10
N ARG A 53 -9.69 4.91 -11.08
CA ARG A 53 -10.15 5.95 -10.44
C ARG A 53 -10.20 7.06 -11.27
N THR A 54 -10.02 6.97 -12.23
CA THR A 54 -10.04 8.02 -13.02
C THR A 54 -10.98 8.85 -12.72
N ALA A 55 -11.66 8.50 -12.40
CA ALA A 55 -12.53 9.25 -11.90
C ALA A 55 -12.49 10.48 -12.42
N ALA A 56 -12.12 10.71 -12.68
CA ALA A 56 -12.20 11.85 -12.98
C ALA A 56 -12.61 12.38 -13.10
#